data_d43d5105d02822eb6ffe03e65a2305a7
#
_entry.id   d43d5105d02822eb6ffe03e65a2305a7
#
_cell.length_a   1.000
_cell.length_b   1.000
_cell.length_c   1.000
_cell.angle_alpha   90.00
_cell.angle_beta   90.00
_cell.angle_gamma   90.00
#
_symmetry.space_group_name_H-M   'P 1'
#
loop_
_entity.id
_entity.type
_entity.pdbx_description
1 polymer ?
#
loop_
_entity_poly.entity_id
_entity_poly.type
_entity_poly.pdbx_seq_one_letter_code
_entity_poly.pdbx_strand_id
1 'polypeptide(L)'
;MFPEPISVMGEGMKRMLGLSLAFANARGGILLIDEIENGIHYLLHEKVWGFIMQCSKKFDVQVFITTHSWDCIEAFQRVAAEDDDSNSGMLIRLAEKNDNIIATSFDEEDLEIITRQGIEVR
;
A
#
# COMPACT_ATOMS: atom_id res chain seq x y z
N MET A 1 26.55 -2.74 -22.17
CA MET A 1 25.09 -2.77 -21.97
C MET A 1 24.54 -1.35 -22.00
N PHE A 2 23.62 -1.07 -22.88
CA PHE A 2 22.97 0.23 -22.95
C PHE A 2 21.74 0.22 -22.04
N PRO A 3 21.52 1.24 -21.18
CA PRO A 3 20.31 1.32 -20.38
C PRO A 3 19.08 1.48 -21.29
N GLU A 4 18.03 0.75 -21.00
CA GLU A 4 16.79 0.86 -21.74
C GLU A 4 16.01 2.10 -21.28
N PRO A 5 15.31 2.79 -22.19
CA PRO A 5 14.41 3.87 -21.80
C PRO A 5 13.30 3.35 -20.87
N ILE A 6 12.87 4.18 -19.92
CA ILE A 6 11.79 3.83 -18.99
C ILE A 6 10.51 3.44 -19.74
N SER A 7 10.26 4.03 -20.91
CA SER A 7 9.09 3.73 -21.74
C SER A 7 9.01 2.28 -22.23
N VAL A 8 10.13 1.54 -22.27
CA VAL A 8 10.13 0.11 -22.62
C VAL A 8 10.15 -0.81 -21.40
N MET A 9 10.29 -0.26 -20.21
CA MET A 9 10.12 -0.99 -18.96
C MET A 9 8.62 -1.03 -18.64
N GLY A 10 8.08 -2.10 -18.15
CA GLY A 10 6.65 -2.22 -17.86
C GLY A 10 6.11 -1.14 -16.91
N GLU A 11 4.79 -1.03 -16.83
CA GLU A 11 4.09 -0.07 -15.96
C GLU A 11 4.50 -0.20 -14.49
N GLY A 12 4.81 -1.41 -14.02
CA GLY A 12 5.30 -1.64 -12.67
C GLY A 12 6.58 -0.87 -12.36
N MET A 13 7.53 -0.85 -13.29
CA MET A 13 8.80 -0.12 -13.13
C MET A 13 8.58 1.39 -13.09
N LYS A 14 7.71 1.91 -13.95
CA LYS A 14 7.31 3.33 -13.95
C LYS A 14 6.67 3.70 -12.61
N ARG A 15 5.81 2.85 -12.10
CA ARG A 15 5.13 3.06 -10.81
C ARG A 15 6.14 3.12 -9.67
N MET A 16 7.11 2.21 -9.64
CA MET A 16 8.17 2.18 -8.63
C MET A 16 9.05 3.43 -8.68
N LEU A 17 9.41 3.88 -9.87
CA LEU A 17 10.16 5.14 -10.02
C LEU A 17 9.35 6.33 -9.52
N GLY A 18 8.07 6.42 -9.89
CA GLY A 18 7.16 7.47 -9.41
C GLY A 18 7.06 7.50 -7.89
N LEU A 19 6.92 6.33 -7.26
CA LEU A 19 6.88 6.22 -5.81
C LEU A 19 8.19 6.67 -5.17
N SER A 20 9.33 6.29 -5.74
CA SER A 20 10.65 6.69 -5.24
C SER A 20 10.79 8.21 -5.21
N LEU A 21 10.41 8.87 -6.29
CA LEU A 21 10.45 10.33 -6.41
C LEU A 21 9.47 11.00 -5.44
N ALA A 22 8.28 10.44 -5.30
CA ALA A 22 7.26 10.95 -4.38
C ALA A 22 7.75 10.91 -2.92
N PHE A 23 8.35 9.81 -2.49
CA PHE A 23 8.92 9.69 -1.15
C PHE A 23 10.04 10.68 -0.91
N ALA A 24 10.94 10.84 -1.87
CA ALA A 24 12.05 11.79 -1.77
C ALA A 24 11.54 13.22 -1.59
N ASN A 25 10.47 13.59 -2.30
CA ASN A 25 9.85 14.91 -2.20
C ASN A 25 9.01 15.11 -0.94
N ALA A 26 8.51 14.03 -0.34
CA ALA A 26 7.64 14.08 0.85
C ALA A 26 8.40 13.90 2.17
N ARG A 27 9.70 13.89 2.15
CA ARG A 27 10.56 13.62 3.31
C ARG A 27 10.13 14.43 4.54
N GLY A 28 9.89 13.73 5.65
CA GLY A 28 9.44 14.34 6.90
C GLY A 28 7.99 14.78 6.92
N GLY A 29 7.23 14.48 5.88
CA GLY A 29 5.85 14.93 5.71
C GLY A 29 4.85 13.80 5.49
N ILE A 30 3.89 14.06 4.61
CA ILE A 30 2.77 13.18 4.31
C ILE A 30 2.74 12.88 2.81
N LEU A 31 2.51 11.62 2.45
CA LEU A 31 2.32 11.20 1.06
C LEU A 31 0.95 10.55 0.89
N LEU A 32 0.22 11.00 -0.13
CA LEU A 32 -1.07 10.45 -0.50
C LEU A 32 -0.94 9.66 -1.80
N ILE A 33 -1.36 8.39 -1.80
CA ILE A 33 -1.32 7.53 -2.98
C ILE A 33 -2.72 7.01 -3.24
N ASP A 34 -3.28 7.37 -4.39
CA ASP A 34 -4.61 6.91 -4.79
C ASP A 34 -4.50 5.68 -5.69
N GLU A 35 -5.34 4.69 -5.42
CA GLU A 35 -5.43 3.46 -6.21
C GLU A 35 -4.07 2.79 -6.46
N ILE A 36 -3.42 2.36 -5.37
CA ILE A 36 -2.06 1.78 -5.40
C ILE A 36 -1.93 0.60 -6.38
N GLU A 37 -3.00 -0.16 -6.59
CA GLU A 37 -3.02 -1.32 -7.48
C GLU A 37 -2.96 -0.97 -8.96
N ASN A 38 -3.23 0.27 -9.35
CA ASN A 38 -3.23 0.68 -10.75
C ASN A 38 -1.87 0.51 -11.39
N GLY A 39 -1.84 -0.23 -12.51
CA GLY A 39 -0.62 -0.46 -13.27
C GLY A 39 0.32 -1.48 -12.64
N ILE A 40 -0.08 -2.16 -11.57
CA ILE A 40 0.77 -3.13 -10.88
C ILE A 40 0.10 -4.51 -10.92
N HIS A 41 0.82 -5.48 -11.48
CA HIS A 41 0.36 -6.87 -11.48
C HIS A 41 0.27 -7.40 -10.04
N TYR A 42 -0.77 -8.18 -9.73
CA TYR A 42 -1.01 -8.65 -8.36
C TYR A 42 0.16 -9.41 -7.73
N LEU A 43 0.98 -10.10 -8.54
CA LEU A 43 2.18 -10.80 -8.05
C LEU A 43 3.26 -9.85 -7.51
N LEU A 44 3.16 -8.56 -7.84
CA LEU A 44 4.12 -7.54 -7.38
C LEU A 44 3.63 -6.77 -6.16
N HIS A 45 2.40 -6.98 -5.70
CA HIS A 45 1.81 -6.20 -4.61
C HIS A 45 2.64 -6.28 -3.32
N GLU A 46 3.12 -7.46 -2.95
CA GLU A 46 3.96 -7.61 -1.76
C GLU A 46 5.27 -6.82 -1.85
N LYS A 47 5.90 -6.85 -3.03
CA LYS A 47 7.14 -6.08 -3.26
C LYS A 47 6.90 -4.58 -3.16
N VAL A 48 5.79 -4.11 -3.70
CA VAL A 48 5.40 -2.69 -3.62
C VAL A 48 5.16 -2.27 -2.18
N TRP A 49 4.41 -3.06 -1.41
CA TRP A 49 4.17 -2.79 0.01
C TRP A 49 5.46 -2.79 0.83
N GLY A 50 6.34 -3.75 0.59
CA GLY A 50 7.65 -3.79 1.25
C GLY A 50 8.46 -2.54 0.96
N PHE A 51 8.47 -2.10 -0.29
CA PHE A 51 9.14 -0.87 -0.70
C PHE A 51 8.54 0.37 -0.02
N ILE A 52 7.21 0.47 0.01
CA ILE A 52 6.51 1.58 0.67
C ILE A 52 6.85 1.64 2.16
N MET A 53 6.83 0.51 2.84
CA MET A 53 7.17 0.45 4.27
C MET A 53 8.61 0.86 4.54
N GLN A 54 9.55 0.40 3.73
CA GLN A 54 10.95 0.79 3.84
C GLN A 54 11.15 2.29 3.61
N CYS A 55 10.54 2.82 2.56
CA CYS A 55 10.65 4.25 2.24
C CYS A 55 9.98 5.13 3.31
N SER A 56 8.82 4.72 3.81
CA SER A 56 8.12 5.42 4.89
C SER A 56 9.03 5.60 6.10
N LYS A 57 9.72 4.55 6.52
CA LYS A 57 10.65 4.59 7.64
C LYS A 57 11.90 5.39 7.32
N LYS A 58 12.50 5.14 6.16
CA LYS A 58 13.76 5.78 5.74
C LYS A 58 13.63 7.29 5.60
N PHE A 59 12.54 7.76 5.01
CA PHE A 59 12.32 9.18 4.74
C PHE A 59 11.44 9.87 5.79
N ASP A 60 10.99 9.14 6.80
CA ASP A 60 10.08 9.64 7.84
C ASP A 60 8.82 10.26 7.23
N VAL A 61 8.10 9.46 6.45
CA VAL A 61 6.90 9.88 5.73
C VAL A 61 5.71 9.08 6.24
N GLN A 62 4.63 9.78 6.63
CA GLN A 62 3.35 9.16 6.88
C GLN A 62 2.60 8.99 5.56
N VAL A 63 2.13 7.78 5.26
CA VAL A 63 1.53 7.47 3.96
C VAL A 63 0.07 7.11 4.12
N PHE A 64 -0.78 7.73 3.30
CA PHE A 64 -2.20 7.38 3.18
C PHE A 64 -2.43 6.83 1.78
N ILE A 65 -2.99 5.63 1.70
CA ILE A 65 -3.11 4.89 0.44
C ILE A 65 -4.55 4.43 0.28
N THR A 66 -5.11 4.59 -0.92
CA THR A 66 -6.41 4.03 -1.24
C THR A 66 -6.26 2.79 -2.13
N THR A 67 -7.18 1.86 -2.00
CA THR A 67 -7.26 0.68 -2.86
C THR A 67 -8.69 0.15 -2.90
N HIS A 68 -9.07 -0.49 -4.00
CA HIS A 68 -10.31 -1.25 -4.17
C HIS A 68 -10.02 -2.75 -4.35
N SER A 69 -8.76 -3.16 -4.25
CA SER A 69 -8.33 -4.53 -4.54
C SER A 69 -8.16 -5.34 -3.26
N TRP A 70 -8.91 -6.44 -3.16
CA TRP A 70 -8.72 -7.39 -2.07
C TRP A 70 -7.33 -8.02 -2.08
N ASP A 71 -6.82 -8.36 -3.26
CA ASP A 71 -5.46 -8.91 -3.40
C ASP A 71 -4.42 -7.95 -2.82
N CYS A 72 -4.61 -6.66 -3.05
CA CYS A 72 -3.73 -5.62 -2.52
C CYS A 72 -3.78 -5.56 -0.99
N ILE A 73 -4.97 -5.68 -0.40
CA ILE A 73 -5.18 -5.70 1.05
C ILE A 73 -4.53 -6.93 1.69
N GLU A 74 -4.71 -8.11 1.07
CA GLU A 74 -4.06 -9.33 1.56
C GLU A 74 -2.53 -9.23 1.50
N ALA A 75 -2.00 -8.66 0.43
CA ALA A 75 -0.56 -8.44 0.30
C ALA A 75 -0.04 -7.48 1.38
N PHE A 76 -0.78 -6.41 1.66
CA PHE A 76 -0.47 -5.48 2.76
C PHE A 76 -0.39 -6.22 4.10
N GLN A 77 -1.38 -7.04 4.40
CA GLN A 77 -1.41 -7.78 5.65
C GLN A 77 -0.19 -8.72 5.78
N ARG A 78 0.14 -9.45 4.71
CA ARG A 78 1.30 -10.35 4.74
C ARG A 78 2.61 -9.62 4.99
N VAL A 79 2.81 -8.48 4.34
CA VAL A 79 4.02 -7.68 4.51
C VAL A 79 4.06 -7.04 5.91
N ALA A 80 2.94 -6.52 6.38
CA ALA A 80 2.84 -5.93 7.72
C ALA A 80 3.15 -6.96 8.83
N ALA A 81 2.69 -8.20 8.66
CA ALA A 81 2.94 -9.28 9.61
C ALA A 81 4.42 -9.68 9.71
N GLU A 82 5.19 -9.49 8.64
CA GLU A 82 6.62 -9.76 8.60
C GLU A 82 7.48 -8.60 9.12
N ASP A 83 6.87 -7.44 9.34
CA ASP A 83 7.59 -6.26 9.84
C ASP A 83 7.79 -6.39 11.35
N ASP A 84 9.01 -6.12 11.81
CA ASP A 84 9.37 -6.14 13.23
C ASP A 84 8.63 -5.06 14.05
N ASP A 85 8.13 -4.02 13.39
CA ASP A 85 7.33 -2.98 14.01
C ASP A 85 5.85 -3.35 13.93
N SER A 86 5.29 -3.79 15.05
CA SER A 86 3.92 -4.31 15.13
C SER A 86 2.79 -3.30 14.86
N ASN A 87 3.12 -2.03 14.60
CA ASN A 87 2.14 -0.98 14.34
C ASN A 87 2.46 -0.18 13.07
N SER A 88 2.98 -0.87 12.05
CA SER A 88 3.39 -0.17 10.84
C SER A 88 2.24 0.24 9.92
N GLY A 89 1.04 -0.31 10.09
CA GLY A 89 -0.08 0.07 9.23
C GLY A 89 -1.45 -0.24 9.80
N MET A 90 -2.45 0.44 9.23
CA MET A 90 -3.87 0.27 9.59
C MET A 90 -4.72 0.32 8.34
N LEU A 91 -5.72 -0.53 8.26
CA LEU A 91 -6.75 -0.47 7.22
C LEU A 91 -7.96 0.30 7.74
N ILE A 92 -8.44 1.24 6.94
CA ILE A 92 -9.69 1.96 7.22
C ILE A 92 -10.65 1.68 6.06
N ARG A 93 -11.77 1.05 6.36
CA ARG A 93 -12.84 0.82 5.40
C ARG A 93 -13.82 1.97 5.45
N LEU A 94 -14.12 2.54 4.29
CA LEU A 94 -15.14 3.58 4.16
C LEU A 94 -16.39 2.97 3.52
N ALA A 95 -17.54 3.16 4.15
CA ALA A 95 -18.83 2.69 3.65
C ALA A 95 -19.86 3.80 3.77
N GLU A 96 -20.76 3.87 2.80
CA GLU A 96 -21.89 4.78 2.84
C GLU A 96 -23.09 4.08 3.45
N LYS A 97 -23.71 4.72 4.45
CA LYS A 97 -24.92 4.23 5.10
C LYS A 97 -25.82 5.42 5.48
N ASN A 98 -27.04 5.42 4.98
CA ASN A 98 -28.02 6.49 5.24
C ASN A 98 -27.47 7.90 4.93
N ASP A 99 -26.85 8.06 3.76
CA ASP A 99 -26.21 9.30 3.30
C ASP A 99 -25.03 9.77 4.16
N ASN A 100 -24.53 8.92 5.07
CA ASN A 100 -23.36 9.19 5.88
C ASN A 100 -22.21 8.23 5.52
N ILE A 101 -20.99 8.73 5.60
CA ILE A 101 -19.79 7.91 5.42
C ILE A 101 -19.36 7.39 6.79
N ILE A 102 -19.27 6.07 6.91
CA ILE A 102 -18.84 5.40 8.13
C ILE A 102 -17.44 4.84 7.90
N ALA A 103 -16.51 5.19 8.79
CA ALA A 103 -15.16 4.65 8.78
C ALA A 103 -15.03 3.54 9.83
N THR A 104 -14.55 2.37 9.41
CA THR A 104 -14.23 1.25 10.30
C THR A 104 -12.75 0.97 10.20
N SER A 105 -12.03 1.02 11.32
CA SER A 105 -10.61 0.76 11.35
C SER A 105 -10.29 -0.68 11.76
N PHE A 106 -9.29 -1.26 11.10
CA PHE A 106 -8.76 -2.58 11.39
C PHE A 106 -7.26 -2.45 11.63
N ASP A 107 -6.79 -2.80 12.81
CA ASP A 107 -5.35 -2.87 13.07
C ASP A 107 -4.75 -4.15 12.43
N GLU A 108 -3.46 -4.36 12.61
CA GLU A 108 -2.78 -5.52 12.01
C GLU A 108 -3.32 -6.85 12.53
N GLU A 109 -3.68 -6.92 13.81
CA GLU A 109 -4.25 -8.13 14.41
C GLU A 109 -5.63 -8.43 13.85
N ASP A 110 -6.49 -7.43 13.72
CA ASP A 110 -7.82 -7.56 13.10
C ASP A 110 -7.71 -8.01 11.64
N LEU A 111 -6.77 -7.45 10.89
CA LEU A 111 -6.52 -7.82 9.49
C LEU A 111 -6.03 -9.26 9.36
N GLU A 112 -5.17 -9.72 10.25
CA GLU A 112 -4.69 -11.10 10.25
C GLU A 112 -5.86 -12.08 10.42
N ILE A 113 -6.76 -11.82 11.35
CA ILE A 113 -7.93 -12.65 11.59
C ILE A 113 -8.85 -12.67 10.35
N ILE A 114 -9.15 -11.51 9.79
CA ILE A 114 -10.03 -11.35 8.64
C ILE A 114 -9.47 -12.06 7.41
N THR A 115 -8.19 -11.86 7.10
CA THR A 115 -7.56 -12.50 5.93
C THR A 115 -7.45 -14.01 6.10
N ARG A 116 -7.16 -14.48 7.31
CA ARG A 116 -7.11 -15.91 7.61
C ARG A 116 -8.47 -16.59 7.42
N GLN A 117 -9.56 -15.89 7.74
CA GLN A 117 -10.93 -16.40 7.57
C GLN A 117 -11.49 -16.18 6.16
N GLY A 118 -10.78 -15.48 5.30
CA GLY A 118 -11.22 -15.18 3.94
C GLY A 118 -12.34 -14.16 3.86
N ILE A 119 -12.51 -13.32 4.89
CA ILE A 119 -13.52 -12.26 4.91
C ILE A 119 -13.02 -11.06 4.13
N GLU A 120 -13.78 -10.66 3.12
CA GLU A 120 -13.44 -9.51 2.29
C GLU A 120 -13.95 -8.21 2.92
N VAL A 121 -13.06 -7.21 3.05
CA VAL A 121 -13.36 -5.95 3.77
C VAL A 121 -13.32 -4.70 2.90
N ARG A 122 -13.20 -4.86 1.58
CA ARG A 122 -13.24 -3.72 0.66
C ARG A 122 -14.63 -3.12 0.49
#